data_376cbb3ae40eacaee44f6de6437d390d
#
_entry.id   376cbb3ae40eacaee44f6de6437d390d
#
_cell.length_a   1.000
_cell.length_b   1.000
_cell.length_c   1.000
_cell.angle_alpha   90.00
_cell.angle_beta   90.00
_cell.angle_gamma   90.00
#
_symmetry.space_group_name_H-M   'P 1'
#
loop_
_entity.id
_entity.type
_entity.pdbx_description
1 polymer ?
#
loop_
_entity_poly.entity_id
_entity_poly.type
_entity_poly.pdbx_seq_one_letter_code
_entity_poly.pdbx_strand_id
1 'polypeptide(L)'
;MGKRKTKYRTAADVAAAAPGLEVPAKMLDSIVDATGGATKLLTSAAGLMTPTGAEGREDSEAEKIARRERLELEAFIESWHGLQEQRVYMEEHGGRLAIEDEQNKEDLERMAKLVEGVEGLKVGDLQDETSWEVMIGKLRDLQNTFKHDIERYDLQEAAVGALHPLFKRKMDGWEPLEEPELLVAELGELKTILGQSHDSLSKASDIHDQGNPYTKSRRQKTTSPYETMVYTLWLPKIRTAITNWSVLDSAPLTKLISAWRPLLPTFIFSNLTDQLLVPKLATALQTWDARKRSHHHRHANLKHTQPHAYLFPWLQHLPPYQLDPKAQNSLMSDVKRKMRHVIDGWDVSSGILPGLEEWRNLLTTELDHLLVRHLLPRLSLHLSTNLEIDPSDQDLTPLEDVLKWQSFLKPEILARLFVAEFFPKWLSTLHLWLTSAGASFDEIGQWVRWWSEQIPAPIFSQPDVQKEWAKGSEMINSALDLLDEGKDISTLRPPAAGPARPIAKEAAKKLNVPAPPTRAPAVQEAVDFRDVVESWCAEEDLTLVPLREAHQSTGLPLFRITASATGKGGVVVYLKGDVVWAQRKGDRGVFDIVGLDEGLVARAEGK
;
A
#
# COMPACT_ATOMS: atom_id res chain seq x y z
N MET A 1 -28.89 0.26 -54.53
CA MET A 1 -30.28 0.50 -54.97
C MET A 1 -30.96 -0.85 -55.24
N GLY A 2 -31.73 -1.38 -54.30
CA GLY A 2 -32.46 -2.63 -54.43
C GLY A 2 -33.73 -2.37 -55.23
N LYS A 3 -33.91 -3.16 -56.28
CA LYS A 3 -35.17 -3.15 -57.08
C LYS A 3 -36.35 -3.47 -56.15
N ARG A 4 -37.29 -2.53 -55.99
CA ARG A 4 -38.57 -2.77 -55.31
C ARG A 4 -39.31 -3.86 -56.04
N LYS A 5 -39.58 -4.99 -55.37
CA LYS A 5 -40.48 -6.02 -55.88
C LYS A 5 -41.90 -5.46 -55.93
N THR A 6 -42.53 -5.51 -57.10
CA THR A 6 -43.93 -5.16 -57.29
C THR A 6 -44.77 -6.11 -56.45
N LYS A 7 -45.57 -5.58 -55.54
CA LYS A 7 -46.55 -6.35 -54.76
C LYS A 7 -47.89 -6.31 -55.52
N TYR A 8 -48.31 -7.47 -56.08
CA TYR A 8 -49.66 -7.64 -56.61
C TYR A 8 -50.57 -8.05 -55.44
N ARG A 9 -51.68 -7.35 -55.27
CA ARG A 9 -52.73 -7.74 -54.32
C ARG A 9 -53.85 -8.40 -55.11
N THR A 10 -54.20 -9.62 -54.74
CA THR A 10 -55.34 -10.33 -55.30
C THR A 10 -56.62 -9.88 -54.60
N ALA A 11 -57.77 -10.06 -55.25
CA ALA A 11 -59.07 -9.77 -54.63
C ALA A 11 -59.31 -10.57 -53.35
N ALA A 12 -58.73 -11.78 -53.27
CA ALA A 12 -58.73 -12.58 -52.04
C ALA A 12 -57.92 -11.94 -50.92
N ASP A 13 -56.77 -11.28 -51.22
CA ASP A 13 -55.98 -10.57 -50.23
C ASP A 13 -56.71 -9.32 -49.70
N VAL A 14 -57.51 -8.68 -50.58
CA VAL A 14 -58.33 -7.53 -50.18
C VAL A 14 -59.50 -7.97 -49.30
N ALA A 15 -60.18 -9.09 -49.61
CA ALA A 15 -61.24 -9.65 -48.77
C ALA A 15 -60.72 -10.14 -47.40
N ALA A 16 -59.50 -10.70 -47.36
CA ALA A 16 -58.88 -11.14 -46.12
C ALA A 16 -58.42 -9.96 -45.24
N ALA A 17 -58.00 -8.83 -45.82
CA ALA A 17 -57.54 -7.65 -45.14
C ALA A 17 -58.67 -6.74 -44.58
N ALA A 18 -59.91 -6.90 -45.14
CA ALA A 18 -61.06 -6.12 -44.68
C ALA A 18 -62.22 -7.06 -44.28
N PRO A 19 -62.10 -7.76 -43.14
CA PRO A 19 -63.17 -8.66 -42.68
C PRO A 19 -64.45 -7.87 -42.38
N GLY A 20 -65.56 -8.26 -43.03
CA GLY A 20 -66.87 -7.59 -42.94
C GLY A 20 -67.21 -6.65 -44.07
N LEU A 21 -66.33 -6.51 -45.07
CA LEU A 21 -66.64 -5.80 -46.31
C LEU A 21 -67.16 -6.76 -47.36
N GLU A 22 -68.42 -6.62 -47.77
CA GLU A 22 -68.99 -7.39 -48.89
C GLU A 22 -68.45 -6.85 -50.23
N VAL A 23 -67.48 -7.56 -50.84
CA VAL A 23 -66.91 -7.19 -52.13
C VAL A 23 -67.76 -7.83 -53.20
N PRO A 24 -68.31 -7.10 -54.21
CA PRO A 24 -69.13 -7.65 -55.28
C PRO A 24 -68.36 -8.72 -56.04
N ALA A 25 -69.02 -9.88 -56.33
CA ALA A 25 -68.41 -11.06 -56.98
C ALA A 25 -67.69 -10.73 -58.30
N LYS A 26 -68.13 -9.72 -59.01
CA LYS A 26 -67.54 -9.24 -60.28
C LYS A 26 -66.16 -8.62 -60.14
N MET A 27 -65.70 -8.27 -58.88
CA MET A 27 -64.39 -7.70 -58.62
C MET A 27 -63.36 -8.74 -58.13
N LEU A 28 -63.85 -9.91 -57.73
CA LEU A 28 -62.96 -10.99 -57.25
C LEU A 28 -62.12 -11.62 -58.37
N ASP A 29 -62.51 -11.44 -59.61
CA ASP A 29 -61.82 -11.99 -60.79
C ASP A 29 -60.88 -10.97 -61.48
N SER A 30 -60.69 -9.78 -60.89
CA SER A 30 -59.88 -8.71 -61.47
C SER A 30 -58.51 -8.58 -60.84
N ILE A 31 -57.48 -8.49 -61.66
CA ILE A 31 -56.07 -8.28 -61.21
C ILE A 31 -55.79 -6.77 -61.11
N VAL A 32 -55.34 -6.31 -59.99
CA VAL A 32 -54.94 -4.91 -59.74
C VAL A 32 -53.46 -4.76 -60.02
N ASP A 33 -53.08 -4.00 -61.03
CA ASP A 33 -51.71 -3.62 -61.33
C ASP A 33 -51.36 -2.30 -60.59
N ALA A 34 -50.46 -2.41 -59.62
CA ALA A 34 -49.99 -1.28 -58.81
C ALA A 34 -48.58 -0.74 -59.23
N THR A 35 -48.09 -1.11 -60.41
CA THR A 35 -46.84 -0.67 -60.99
C THR A 35 -46.95 0.69 -61.65
N GLY A 36 -46.57 1.77 -61.00
CA GLY A 36 -46.45 3.07 -61.68
C GLY A 36 -47.25 4.22 -61.11
N GLY A 37 -47.57 4.19 -59.79
CA GLY A 37 -48.14 5.35 -59.08
C GLY A 37 -49.64 5.59 -59.31
N ALA A 38 -50.32 4.81 -60.20
CA ALA A 38 -51.75 4.77 -60.33
C ALA A 38 -52.19 3.33 -60.51
N THR A 39 -53.11 2.84 -59.67
CA THR A 39 -53.64 1.50 -59.70
C THR A 39 -54.52 1.34 -60.93
N LYS A 40 -54.25 0.36 -61.82
CA LYS A 40 -55.08 -0.01 -62.97
C LYS A 40 -55.66 -1.39 -62.76
N LEU A 41 -56.95 -1.52 -62.98
CA LEU A 41 -57.65 -2.74 -62.91
C LEU A 41 -57.62 -3.45 -64.29
N LEU A 42 -57.01 -4.63 -64.34
CA LEU A 42 -56.90 -5.43 -65.55
C LEU A 42 -57.99 -6.54 -65.54
N THR A 43 -58.88 -6.50 -66.47
CA THR A 43 -60.00 -7.45 -66.60
C THR A 43 -59.64 -8.77 -67.30
N SER A 44 -58.44 -8.86 -67.91
CA SER A 44 -57.91 -10.12 -68.43
C SER A 44 -56.42 -10.06 -68.66
N ALA A 45 -55.75 -11.19 -68.60
CA ALA A 45 -54.31 -11.35 -68.86
C ALA A 45 -53.91 -11.05 -70.32
N ALA A 46 -54.84 -10.96 -71.22
CA ALA A 46 -54.59 -10.67 -72.63
C ALA A 46 -54.20 -9.20 -72.90
N GLY A 47 -54.49 -8.29 -71.96
CA GLY A 47 -54.13 -6.87 -72.07
C GLY A 47 -52.66 -6.55 -71.75
N LEU A 48 -51.92 -7.52 -71.29
CA LEU A 48 -50.51 -7.35 -70.91
C LEU A 48 -49.48 -7.42 -72.04
N MET A 49 -49.92 -7.88 -73.25
CA MET A 49 -48.98 -8.29 -74.30
C MET A 49 -49.07 -7.49 -75.61
N THR A 50 -49.94 -6.51 -75.74
CA THR A 50 -50.02 -5.73 -76.99
C THR A 50 -50.13 -4.23 -76.76
N PRO A 51 -49.23 -3.43 -77.36
CA PRO A 51 -49.44 -2.01 -77.47
C PRO A 51 -50.46 -1.76 -78.59
N THR A 52 -51.75 -1.80 -78.29
CA THR A 52 -52.79 -1.47 -79.24
C THR A 52 -52.95 0.05 -79.26
N GLY A 53 -52.72 0.53 -80.45
CA GLY A 53 -53.02 1.91 -80.83
C GLY A 53 -54.47 2.25 -80.58
N ALA A 54 -54.66 3.50 -80.23
CA ALA A 54 -55.96 4.09 -79.98
C ALA A 54 -56.86 4.03 -81.24
N GLU A 55 -57.83 3.14 -81.19
CA GLU A 55 -59.03 3.39 -81.92
C GLU A 55 -60.15 3.68 -80.92
N GLY A 56 -60.69 4.92 -81.05
CA GLY A 56 -61.77 5.42 -80.22
C GLY A 56 -63.00 4.56 -80.30
N ARG A 57 -63.15 3.66 -79.34
CA ARG A 57 -64.47 3.16 -78.95
C ARG A 57 -64.99 4.13 -77.90
N GLU A 58 -66.11 4.81 -78.28
CA GLU A 58 -66.90 5.52 -77.27
C GLU A 58 -67.32 4.46 -76.23
N ASP A 59 -66.68 4.48 -75.08
CA ASP A 59 -67.09 3.64 -73.97
C ASP A 59 -68.56 3.85 -73.73
N SER A 60 -69.36 2.78 -73.76
CA SER A 60 -70.80 2.87 -73.46
C SER A 60 -70.93 3.54 -72.05
N GLU A 61 -72.06 4.29 -71.90
CA GLU A 61 -72.30 4.99 -70.59
C GLU A 61 -72.31 3.97 -69.43
N ALA A 62 -72.70 2.74 -69.67
CA ALA A 62 -72.62 1.67 -68.66
C ALA A 62 -71.21 1.28 -68.26
N GLU A 63 -70.23 1.31 -69.19
CA GLU A 63 -68.82 1.04 -68.87
C GLU A 63 -68.17 2.22 -68.08
N LYS A 64 -68.55 3.46 -68.39
CA LYS A 64 -68.12 4.63 -67.65
C LYS A 64 -68.65 4.59 -66.21
N ILE A 65 -69.89 4.25 -65.99
CA ILE A 65 -70.51 4.09 -64.68
C ILE A 65 -69.80 2.97 -63.90
N ALA A 66 -69.66 1.78 -64.54
CA ALA A 66 -68.98 0.66 -63.92
C ALA A 66 -67.52 0.98 -63.50
N ARG A 67 -66.78 1.77 -64.32
CA ARG A 67 -65.46 2.20 -64.01
C ARG A 67 -65.45 3.19 -62.82
N ARG A 68 -66.42 4.08 -62.73
CA ARG A 68 -66.58 5.03 -61.64
C ARG A 68 -66.90 4.30 -60.31
N GLU A 69 -67.85 3.37 -60.35
CA GLU A 69 -68.22 2.54 -59.20
C GLU A 69 -67.00 1.75 -58.66
N ARG A 70 -66.18 1.19 -59.58
CA ARG A 70 -64.95 0.48 -59.20
C ARG A 70 -63.95 1.37 -58.51
N LEU A 71 -63.74 2.58 -59.04
CA LEU A 71 -62.82 3.55 -58.41
C LEU A 71 -63.30 4.05 -57.02
N GLU A 72 -64.64 4.22 -56.90
CA GLU A 72 -65.23 4.59 -55.62
C GLU A 72 -65.12 3.45 -54.60
N LEU A 73 -65.27 2.22 -55.01
CA LEU A 73 -65.09 1.06 -54.15
C LEU A 73 -63.60 0.86 -53.75
N GLU A 74 -62.68 1.04 -54.70
CA GLU A 74 -61.24 0.96 -54.41
C GLU A 74 -60.81 2.03 -53.43
N ALA A 75 -61.31 3.25 -53.62
CA ALA A 75 -61.04 4.34 -52.67
C ALA A 75 -61.61 4.07 -51.24
N PHE A 76 -62.83 3.41 -51.24
CA PHE A 76 -63.40 3.02 -49.95
C PHE A 76 -62.60 1.90 -49.27
N ILE A 77 -62.16 0.88 -50.02
CA ILE A 77 -61.27 -0.17 -49.48
C ILE A 77 -59.96 0.40 -48.93
N GLU A 78 -59.33 1.34 -49.65
CA GLU A 78 -58.12 1.97 -49.23
C GLU A 78 -58.33 2.81 -47.93
N SER A 79 -59.44 3.56 -47.87
CA SER A 79 -59.80 4.29 -46.66
C SER A 79 -60.13 3.35 -45.49
N TRP A 80 -60.77 2.24 -45.74
CA TRP A 80 -61.08 1.20 -44.74
C TRP A 80 -59.78 0.58 -44.19
N HIS A 81 -58.79 0.26 -45.03
CA HIS A 81 -57.50 -0.25 -44.62
C HIS A 81 -56.77 0.80 -43.77
N GLY A 82 -56.76 2.06 -44.19
CA GLY A 82 -56.18 3.14 -43.43
C GLY A 82 -56.78 3.29 -42.01
N LEU A 83 -58.12 3.19 -41.93
CA LEU A 83 -58.81 3.21 -40.63
C LEU A 83 -58.53 1.97 -39.78
N GLN A 84 -58.41 0.78 -40.39
CA GLN A 84 -58.03 -0.44 -39.66
C GLN A 84 -56.58 -0.35 -39.13
N GLU A 85 -55.65 0.14 -39.94
CA GLU A 85 -54.26 0.37 -39.52
C GLU A 85 -54.19 1.38 -38.39
N GLN A 86 -54.97 2.47 -38.49
CA GLN A 86 -55.07 3.44 -37.39
C GLN A 86 -55.65 2.83 -36.10
N ARG A 87 -56.69 1.99 -36.23
CA ARG A 87 -57.30 1.32 -35.08
C ARG A 87 -56.29 0.40 -34.39
N VAL A 88 -55.59 -0.44 -35.13
CA VAL A 88 -54.57 -1.33 -34.57
C VAL A 88 -53.46 -0.52 -33.90
N TYR A 89 -52.99 0.54 -34.55
CA TYR A 89 -52.00 1.44 -33.96
C TYR A 89 -52.50 2.09 -32.65
N MET A 90 -53.73 2.55 -32.61
CA MET A 90 -54.33 3.16 -31.41
C MET A 90 -54.53 2.13 -30.28
N GLU A 91 -54.91 0.89 -30.62
CA GLU A 91 -55.05 -0.21 -29.67
C GLU A 91 -53.68 -0.59 -29.07
N GLU A 92 -52.64 -0.75 -29.92
CA GLU A 92 -51.27 -1.01 -29.45
C GLU A 92 -50.70 0.15 -28.63
N HIS A 93 -50.94 1.37 -29.07
CA HIS A 93 -50.47 2.56 -28.34
C HIS A 93 -51.23 2.72 -27.03
N GLY A 94 -52.51 2.50 -27.01
CA GLY A 94 -53.35 2.47 -25.80
C GLY A 94 -52.87 1.40 -24.80
N GLY A 95 -52.56 0.20 -25.33
CA GLY A 95 -52.00 -0.88 -24.51
C GLY A 95 -50.67 -0.51 -23.88
N ARG A 96 -49.75 0.12 -24.65
CA ARG A 96 -48.46 0.62 -24.10
C ARG A 96 -48.67 1.69 -23.04
N LEU A 97 -49.51 2.68 -23.30
CA LEU A 97 -49.82 3.74 -22.33
C LEU A 97 -50.46 3.19 -21.05
N ALA A 98 -51.34 2.16 -21.16
CA ALA A 98 -51.94 1.53 -19.98
C ALA A 98 -50.87 0.83 -19.10
N ILE A 99 -49.87 0.18 -19.72
CA ILE A 99 -48.76 -0.45 -19.02
C ILE A 99 -47.87 0.63 -18.37
N GLU A 100 -47.58 1.71 -19.09
CA GLU A 100 -46.80 2.84 -18.56
C GLU A 100 -47.52 3.54 -17.39
N ASP A 101 -48.86 3.72 -17.50
CA ASP A 101 -49.67 4.33 -16.43
C ASP A 101 -49.67 3.45 -15.16
N GLU A 102 -49.76 2.13 -15.32
CA GLU A 102 -49.70 1.21 -14.19
C GLU A 102 -48.31 1.21 -13.54
N GLN A 103 -47.25 1.20 -14.36
CA GLN A 103 -45.89 1.34 -13.85
C GLN A 103 -45.67 2.67 -13.11
N ASN A 104 -46.18 3.77 -13.67
CA ASN A 104 -46.10 5.07 -13.04
C ASN A 104 -46.88 5.15 -11.70
N LYS A 105 -48.03 4.45 -11.62
CA LYS A 105 -48.78 4.34 -10.34
C LYS A 105 -48.00 3.57 -9.30
N GLU A 106 -47.43 2.42 -9.68
CA GLU A 106 -46.58 1.65 -8.77
C GLU A 106 -45.37 2.45 -8.30
N ASP A 107 -44.71 3.19 -9.20
CA ASP A 107 -43.58 4.06 -8.85
C ASP A 107 -43.99 5.21 -7.93
N LEU A 108 -45.18 5.83 -8.17
CA LEU A 108 -45.72 6.88 -7.28
C LEU A 108 -46.03 6.34 -5.90
N GLU A 109 -46.64 5.16 -5.78
CA GLU A 109 -46.91 4.53 -4.49
C GLU A 109 -45.62 4.21 -3.75
N ARG A 110 -44.59 3.71 -4.49
CA ARG A 110 -43.26 3.45 -3.94
C ARG A 110 -42.60 4.72 -3.43
N MET A 111 -42.66 5.81 -4.24
CA MET A 111 -42.14 7.12 -3.81
C MET A 111 -42.88 7.68 -2.59
N ALA A 112 -44.21 7.54 -2.53
CA ALA A 112 -44.98 7.98 -1.39
C ALA A 112 -44.56 7.27 -0.09
N LYS A 113 -44.37 5.95 -0.13
CA LYS A 113 -43.86 5.16 0.99
C LYS A 113 -42.42 5.55 1.36
N LEU A 114 -41.59 5.89 0.37
CA LEU A 114 -40.20 6.35 0.60
C LEU A 114 -40.20 7.70 1.29
N VAL A 115 -41.02 8.66 0.84
CA VAL A 115 -41.15 9.97 1.47
C VAL A 115 -41.65 9.83 2.92
N GLU A 116 -42.68 9.00 3.15
CA GLU A 116 -43.18 8.70 4.50
C GLU A 116 -42.09 8.11 5.39
N GLY A 117 -41.31 7.16 4.86
CA GLY A 117 -40.15 6.57 5.55
C GLY A 117 -39.07 7.59 5.91
N VAL A 118 -38.70 8.48 4.96
CA VAL A 118 -37.73 9.56 5.20
C VAL A 118 -38.27 10.61 6.17
N GLU A 119 -39.56 11.00 6.07
CA GLU A 119 -40.18 11.88 7.04
C GLU A 119 -40.22 11.27 8.45
N GLY A 120 -40.42 9.97 8.54
CA GLY A 120 -40.34 9.20 9.79
C GLY A 120 -38.94 9.20 10.44
N LEU A 121 -37.88 9.56 9.70
CA LEU A 121 -36.52 9.73 10.24
C LEU A 121 -36.32 11.05 11.00
N LYS A 122 -37.32 11.95 11.01
CA LYS A 122 -37.21 13.18 11.80
C LYS A 122 -36.92 12.82 13.25
N VAL A 123 -35.81 13.35 13.77
CA VAL A 123 -35.37 13.11 15.14
C VAL A 123 -36.36 13.82 16.07
N GLY A 124 -37.10 13.04 16.86
CA GLY A 124 -37.95 13.53 17.94
C GLY A 124 -37.10 14.07 19.10
N ASP A 125 -37.61 14.03 20.32
CA ASP A 125 -36.87 14.47 21.50
C ASP A 125 -35.53 13.74 21.62
N LEU A 126 -34.43 14.50 21.47
CA LEU A 126 -33.04 14.02 21.54
C LEU A 126 -32.66 13.43 22.92
N GLN A 127 -33.55 13.53 23.90
CA GLN A 127 -33.24 13.19 25.29
C GLN A 127 -33.47 11.73 25.66
N ASP A 128 -34.20 10.96 24.84
CA ASP A 128 -34.47 9.54 25.12
C ASP A 128 -33.33 8.64 24.67
N GLU A 129 -32.82 7.78 25.54
CA GLU A 129 -31.83 6.76 25.22
C GLU A 129 -32.33 5.74 24.16
N THR A 130 -33.62 5.48 24.15
CA THR A 130 -34.31 4.62 23.18
C THR A 130 -34.34 5.19 21.76
N SER A 131 -34.05 6.48 21.60
CA SER A 131 -34.09 7.18 20.30
C SER A 131 -33.03 6.61 19.31
N TRP A 132 -31.90 6.10 19.80
CA TRP A 132 -30.89 5.45 18.97
C TRP A 132 -31.39 4.11 18.38
N GLU A 133 -31.90 3.20 19.21
CA GLU A 133 -32.40 1.88 18.77
C GLU A 133 -33.58 2.02 17.81
N VAL A 134 -34.50 2.95 18.10
CA VAL A 134 -35.63 3.25 17.23
C VAL A 134 -35.14 3.77 15.87
N MET A 135 -34.14 4.64 15.85
CA MET A 135 -33.59 5.19 14.62
C MET A 135 -32.91 4.08 13.79
N ILE A 136 -32.10 3.23 14.42
CA ILE A 136 -31.47 2.08 13.76
C ILE A 136 -32.52 1.14 13.17
N GLY A 137 -33.60 0.87 13.90
CA GLY A 137 -34.74 0.07 13.41
C GLY A 137 -35.37 0.68 12.15
N LYS A 138 -35.70 1.98 12.16
CA LYS A 138 -36.25 2.68 11.00
C LYS A 138 -35.31 2.68 9.79
N LEU A 139 -34.01 2.89 10.01
CA LEU A 139 -33.00 2.86 8.93
C LEU A 139 -32.83 1.46 8.34
N ARG A 140 -32.93 0.41 9.18
CA ARG A 140 -32.91 -0.98 8.75
C ARG A 140 -34.14 -1.31 7.88
N ASP A 141 -35.33 -0.87 8.31
CA ASP A 141 -36.56 -1.07 7.54
C ASP A 141 -36.50 -0.35 6.19
N LEU A 142 -36.02 0.90 6.17
CA LEU A 142 -35.75 1.64 4.94
C LEU A 142 -34.74 0.93 4.03
N GLN A 143 -33.64 0.46 4.58
CA GLN A 143 -32.62 -0.29 3.82
C GLN A 143 -33.20 -1.55 3.17
N ASN A 144 -34.02 -2.30 3.89
CA ASN A 144 -34.60 -3.54 3.42
C ASN A 144 -35.68 -3.30 2.37
N THR A 145 -36.53 -2.28 2.57
CA THR A 145 -37.64 -1.96 1.68
C THR A 145 -37.16 -1.32 0.38
N PHE A 146 -36.17 -0.42 0.44
CA PHE A 146 -35.73 0.40 -0.70
C PHE A 146 -34.30 0.10 -1.16
N LYS A 147 -33.84 -1.13 -1.02
CA LYS A 147 -32.47 -1.56 -1.33
C LYS A 147 -31.97 -1.12 -2.72
N HIS A 148 -32.84 -1.12 -3.74
CA HIS A 148 -32.49 -0.75 -5.11
C HIS A 148 -32.57 0.76 -5.38
N ASP A 149 -33.24 1.49 -4.52
CA ASP A 149 -33.52 2.91 -4.69
C ASP A 149 -32.57 3.81 -3.86
N ILE A 150 -31.72 3.20 -3.01
CA ILE A 150 -30.79 3.92 -2.11
C ILE A 150 -29.87 4.87 -2.89
N GLU A 151 -29.24 4.38 -3.97
CA GLU A 151 -28.33 5.17 -4.81
C GLU A 151 -29.09 6.15 -5.71
N ARG A 152 -30.31 5.78 -6.17
CA ARG A 152 -31.11 6.58 -7.11
C ARG A 152 -31.64 7.87 -6.46
N TYR A 153 -31.97 7.81 -5.19
CA TYR A 153 -32.57 8.94 -4.45
C TYR A 153 -31.69 9.51 -3.35
N ASP A 154 -30.38 9.20 -3.37
CA ASP A 154 -29.41 9.68 -2.38
C ASP A 154 -29.85 9.52 -0.91
N LEU A 155 -30.51 8.39 -0.62
CA LEU A 155 -31.01 8.10 0.75
C LEU A 155 -29.89 8.05 1.79
N GLN A 156 -28.64 7.92 1.34
CA GLN A 156 -27.45 7.99 2.18
C GLN A 156 -27.34 9.32 2.92
N GLU A 157 -27.62 10.44 2.25
CA GLU A 157 -27.57 11.76 2.86
C GLU A 157 -28.66 11.93 3.94
N ALA A 158 -29.87 11.49 3.64
CA ALA A 158 -30.98 11.52 4.59
C ALA A 158 -30.72 10.63 5.81
N ALA A 159 -30.20 9.40 5.59
CA ALA A 159 -29.87 8.46 6.64
C ALA A 159 -28.77 9.00 7.57
N VAL A 160 -27.67 9.49 6.99
CA VAL A 160 -26.56 10.08 7.76
C VAL A 160 -27.00 11.37 8.47
N GLY A 161 -27.82 12.22 7.82
CA GLY A 161 -28.36 13.43 8.43
C GLY A 161 -29.19 13.13 9.68
N ALA A 162 -30.04 12.10 9.63
CA ALA A 162 -30.84 11.66 10.77
C ALA A 162 -29.98 11.00 11.88
N LEU A 163 -28.94 10.24 11.48
CA LEU A 163 -28.06 9.54 12.42
C LEU A 163 -27.07 10.48 13.12
N HIS A 164 -26.61 11.52 12.44
CA HIS A 164 -25.52 12.40 12.89
C HIS A 164 -25.72 12.98 14.31
N PRO A 165 -26.87 13.57 14.70
CA PRO A 165 -27.04 14.13 16.03
C PRO A 165 -27.01 13.07 17.14
N LEU A 166 -27.55 11.88 16.87
CA LEU A 166 -27.55 10.76 17.80
C LEU A 166 -26.16 10.13 17.92
N PHE A 167 -25.48 9.98 16.79
CA PHE A 167 -24.10 9.50 16.76
C PHE A 167 -23.16 10.44 17.52
N LYS A 168 -23.31 11.77 17.33
CA LYS A 168 -22.53 12.76 18.07
C LYS A 168 -22.71 12.59 19.58
N ARG A 169 -23.95 12.45 20.04
CA ARG A 169 -24.26 12.27 21.48
C ARG A 169 -23.62 10.98 22.04
N LYS A 170 -23.72 9.85 21.30
CA LYS A 170 -23.06 8.60 21.69
C LYS A 170 -21.54 8.75 21.72
N MET A 171 -20.96 9.47 20.75
CA MET A 171 -19.52 9.74 20.71
C MET A 171 -19.04 10.64 21.83
N ASP A 172 -19.86 11.60 22.30
CA ASP A 172 -19.44 12.53 23.37
C ASP A 172 -19.10 11.81 24.68
N GLY A 173 -19.86 10.78 25.05
CA GLY A 173 -19.61 9.96 26.24
C GLY A 173 -18.72 8.71 26.02
N TRP A 174 -18.29 8.45 24.81
CA TRP A 174 -17.58 7.22 24.47
C TRP A 174 -16.10 7.24 24.86
N GLU A 175 -15.65 6.21 25.55
CA GLU A 175 -14.24 5.93 25.84
C GLU A 175 -13.72 4.79 24.93
N PRO A 176 -12.99 5.12 23.84
CA PRO A 176 -12.64 4.17 22.78
C PRO A 176 -11.84 2.96 23.25
N LEU A 177 -11.03 3.10 24.29
CA LEU A 177 -10.18 2.02 24.79
C LEU A 177 -10.88 1.10 25.80
N GLU A 178 -11.97 1.59 26.43
CA GLU A 178 -12.79 0.80 27.36
C GLU A 178 -13.87 0.02 26.62
N GLU A 179 -14.53 0.68 25.66
CA GLU A 179 -15.63 0.12 24.87
C GLU A 179 -15.30 0.11 23.37
N PRO A 180 -14.39 -0.73 22.92
CA PRO A 180 -13.88 -0.70 21.54
C PRO A 180 -14.92 -1.09 20.48
N GLU A 181 -15.94 -1.85 20.84
CA GLU A 181 -16.96 -2.39 19.93
C GLU A 181 -18.27 -1.59 19.91
N LEU A 182 -18.35 -0.48 20.66
CA LEU A 182 -19.53 0.34 20.72
C LEU A 182 -20.00 0.75 19.32
N LEU A 183 -21.28 0.56 19.02
CA LEU A 183 -21.97 0.89 17.75
C LEU A 183 -21.50 0.13 16.51
N VAL A 184 -20.51 -0.74 16.62
CA VAL A 184 -19.93 -1.47 15.46
C VAL A 184 -20.95 -2.41 14.83
N ALA A 185 -21.68 -3.18 15.64
CA ALA A 185 -22.66 -4.15 15.16
C ALA A 185 -23.79 -3.44 14.41
N GLU A 186 -24.35 -2.39 15.02
CA GLU A 186 -25.48 -1.63 14.51
C GLU A 186 -25.14 -0.88 13.21
N LEU A 187 -24.00 -0.20 13.16
CA LEU A 187 -23.50 0.44 11.94
C LEU A 187 -23.13 -0.59 10.87
N GLY A 188 -22.68 -1.77 11.29
CA GLY A 188 -22.39 -2.88 10.41
C GLY A 188 -23.60 -3.40 9.64
N GLU A 189 -24.78 -3.39 10.26
CA GLU A 189 -26.04 -3.77 9.61
C GLU A 189 -26.51 -2.71 8.60
N LEU A 190 -26.15 -1.45 8.80
CA LEU A 190 -26.58 -0.32 7.96
C LEU A 190 -25.59 0.02 6.82
N LYS A 191 -24.60 -0.84 6.54
CA LYS A 191 -23.55 -0.58 5.53
C LYS A 191 -24.09 -0.13 4.18
N THR A 192 -25.17 -0.72 3.72
CA THR A 192 -25.74 -0.45 2.39
C THR A 192 -26.33 0.95 2.32
N ILE A 193 -27.14 1.34 3.31
CA ILE A 193 -27.78 2.66 3.36
C ILE A 193 -26.77 3.77 3.70
N LEU A 194 -25.66 3.43 4.36
CA LEU A 194 -24.57 4.37 4.66
C LEU A 194 -23.57 4.52 3.50
N GLY A 195 -23.76 3.81 2.39
CA GLY A 195 -22.93 3.92 1.20
C GLY A 195 -21.55 3.26 1.31
N GLN A 196 -21.42 2.25 2.16
CA GLN A 196 -20.16 1.52 2.36
C GLN A 196 -20.02 0.28 1.44
N SER A 197 -20.83 0.14 0.41
CA SER A 197 -20.70 -0.97 -0.52
C SER A 197 -19.40 -0.85 -1.32
N HIS A 198 -18.61 -1.91 -1.31
CA HIS A 198 -17.31 -2.02 -2.00
C HIS A 198 -17.39 -1.78 -3.53
N ASP A 199 -18.58 -1.81 -4.12
CA ASP A 199 -18.79 -1.65 -5.56
C ASP A 199 -18.66 -0.20 -6.08
N SER A 200 -18.74 0.80 -5.22
CA SER A 200 -18.58 2.19 -5.63
C SER A 200 -17.14 2.57 -6.02
N LEU A 201 -16.15 1.78 -5.63
CA LEU A 201 -14.74 1.99 -6.00
C LEU A 201 -14.40 1.43 -7.39
N SER A 202 -15.12 0.42 -7.88
CA SER A 202 -14.90 -0.18 -9.20
C SER A 202 -15.61 0.58 -10.33
N LYS A 203 -16.75 1.21 -10.05
CA LYS A 203 -17.49 2.00 -11.05
C LYS A 203 -16.86 3.35 -11.41
N ALA A 204 -15.91 3.85 -10.62
CA ALA A 204 -15.18 5.08 -10.94
C ALA A 204 -14.03 4.90 -11.95
N SER A 205 -13.66 3.66 -12.29
CA SER A 205 -12.54 3.37 -13.20
C SER A 205 -12.94 2.98 -14.62
N ASP A 206 -14.21 2.65 -14.90
CA ASP A 206 -14.64 2.05 -16.17
C ASP A 206 -15.50 2.95 -17.09
N ILE A 207 -15.53 4.25 -16.86
CA ILE A 207 -16.00 5.15 -17.91
C ILE A 207 -14.79 5.49 -18.79
N HIS A 208 -14.58 4.65 -19.78
CA HIS A 208 -13.70 4.86 -20.90
C HIS A 208 -14.28 5.99 -21.77
N ASP A 209 -14.15 7.22 -21.30
CA ASP A 209 -14.50 8.41 -22.10
C ASP A 209 -13.31 8.75 -23.00
N GLN A 210 -13.36 8.22 -24.24
CA GLN A 210 -12.52 8.63 -25.35
C GLN A 210 -12.96 10.03 -25.82
N GLY A 211 -12.75 11.05 -25.01
CA GLY A 211 -13.15 12.41 -25.37
C GLY A 211 -12.32 13.48 -24.68
N ASN A 212 -11.38 14.05 -25.44
CA ASN A 212 -10.72 15.33 -25.23
C ASN A 212 -9.72 15.44 -24.04
N PRO A 213 -8.38 15.44 -24.30
CA PRO A 213 -7.34 15.50 -23.24
C PRO A 213 -7.29 16.82 -22.46
N TYR A 214 -8.08 17.84 -22.85
CA TYR A 214 -8.06 19.17 -22.21
C TYR A 214 -9.14 19.38 -21.15
N THR A 215 -10.09 18.46 -20.96
CA THR A 215 -11.11 18.54 -19.93
C THR A 215 -10.86 17.53 -18.79
N LYS A 216 -9.61 17.36 -18.36
CA LYS A 216 -9.34 16.78 -17.05
C LYS A 216 -9.76 17.79 -15.97
N SER A 217 -11.03 18.09 -15.91
CA SER A 217 -11.67 18.59 -14.71
C SER A 217 -11.28 17.63 -13.61
N ARG A 218 -10.48 18.11 -12.68
CA ARG A 218 -10.11 17.44 -11.44
C ARG A 218 -11.43 17.19 -10.70
N ARG A 219 -12.12 16.08 -11.01
CA ARG A 219 -13.27 15.63 -10.23
C ARG A 219 -12.72 15.46 -8.82
N GLN A 220 -12.94 16.46 -7.99
CA GLN A 220 -12.80 16.30 -6.55
C GLN A 220 -13.68 15.10 -6.21
N LYS A 221 -13.07 14.03 -5.70
CA LYS A 221 -13.82 12.94 -5.08
C LYS A 221 -14.63 13.60 -3.97
N THR A 222 -15.93 13.74 -4.19
CA THR A 222 -16.83 14.21 -3.15
C THR A 222 -16.81 13.15 -2.07
N THR A 223 -16.44 13.53 -0.86
CA THR A 223 -16.51 12.65 0.32
C THR A 223 -17.98 12.30 0.58
N SER A 224 -18.25 11.03 0.86
CA SER A 224 -19.62 10.64 1.21
C SER A 224 -20.06 11.28 2.53
N PRO A 225 -21.38 11.47 2.76
CA PRO A 225 -21.88 12.00 4.03
C PRO A 225 -21.40 11.18 5.24
N TYR A 226 -21.35 9.85 5.10
CA TYR A 226 -20.83 8.95 6.13
C TYR A 226 -19.33 9.19 6.40
N GLU A 227 -18.51 9.32 5.36
CA GLU A 227 -17.09 9.64 5.50
C GLU A 227 -16.88 10.95 6.25
N THR A 228 -17.69 11.95 5.95
CA THR A 228 -17.66 13.25 6.65
C THR A 228 -18.03 13.11 8.13
N MET A 229 -19.06 12.33 8.45
CA MET A 229 -19.50 12.08 9.82
C MET A 229 -18.40 11.36 10.63
N VAL A 230 -17.81 10.30 10.08
CA VAL A 230 -16.72 9.56 10.75
C VAL A 230 -15.49 10.45 10.92
N TYR A 231 -15.14 11.23 9.91
CA TYR A 231 -13.99 12.14 9.97
C TYR A 231 -14.17 13.24 11.03
N THR A 232 -15.37 13.79 11.17
CA THR A 232 -15.62 14.92 12.08
C THR A 232 -15.89 14.49 13.52
N LEU A 233 -16.54 13.35 13.75
CA LEU A 233 -16.96 12.92 15.09
C LEU A 233 -16.10 11.79 15.65
N TRP A 234 -15.84 10.74 14.88
CA TRP A 234 -15.11 9.56 15.35
C TRP A 234 -13.59 9.81 15.42
N LEU A 235 -13.00 10.36 14.36
CA LEU A 235 -11.54 10.50 14.24
C LEU A 235 -10.92 11.39 15.36
N PRO A 236 -11.51 12.51 15.79
CA PRO A 236 -10.96 13.30 16.90
C PRO A 236 -10.91 12.52 18.23
N LYS A 237 -11.93 11.72 18.53
CA LYS A 237 -11.94 10.86 19.72
C LYS A 237 -10.82 9.85 19.70
N ILE A 238 -10.62 9.19 18.54
CA ILE A 238 -9.54 8.23 18.37
C ILE A 238 -8.16 8.88 18.41
N ARG A 239 -8.01 10.09 17.87
CA ARG A 239 -6.76 10.87 18.01
C ARG A 239 -6.39 11.07 19.47
N THR A 240 -7.35 11.50 20.27
CA THR A 240 -7.15 11.70 21.71
C THR A 240 -6.83 10.38 22.41
N ALA A 241 -7.57 9.31 22.09
CA ALA A 241 -7.34 7.98 22.64
C ALA A 241 -5.94 7.47 22.30
N ILE A 242 -5.50 7.55 21.02
CA ILE A 242 -4.17 7.15 20.60
C ILE A 242 -3.09 8.02 21.24
N THR A 243 -3.30 9.32 21.37
CA THR A 243 -2.33 10.22 22.01
C THR A 243 -2.06 9.82 23.46
N ASN A 244 -3.12 9.47 24.20
CA ASN A 244 -3.04 9.10 25.62
C ASN A 244 -2.71 7.61 25.83
N TRP A 245 -2.90 6.78 24.81
CA TRP A 245 -2.68 5.34 24.89
C TRP A 245 -1.24 4.96 25.20
N SER A 246 -1.04 3.93 26.05
CA SER A 246 0.27 3.35 26.31
C SER A 246 0.62 2.28 25.27
N VAL A 247 1.76 2.41 24.62
CA VAL A 247 2.24 1.45 23.60
C VAL A 247 2.45 0.04 24.19
N LEU A 248 2.69 -0.08 25.49
CA LEU A 248 2.85 -1.37 26.19
C LEU A 248 1.58 -2.19 26.25
N ASP A 249 0.43 -1.53 26.28
CA ASP A 249 -0.86 -2.19 26.28
C ASP A 249 -1.51 -2.09 24.89
N SER A 250 -1.14 -3.02 24.02
CA SER A 250 -1.63 -3.03 22.64
C SER A 250 -3.07 -3.54 22.51
N ALA A 251 -3.56 -4.33 23.47
CA ALA A 251 -4.82 -5.06 23.34
C ALA A 251 -6.07 -4.20 23.15
N PRO A 252 -6.32 -3.11 23.90
CA PRO A 252 -7.52 -2.31 23.72
C PRO A 252 -7.59 -1.64 22.34
N LEU A 253 -6.47 -1.07 21.91
CA LEU A 253 -6.42 -0.35 20.64
C LEU A 253 -6.44 -1.29 19.42
N THR A 254 -5.83 -2.48 19.51
CA THR A 254 -5.93 -3.49 18.45
C THR A 254 -7.35 -4.04 18.30
N LYS A 255 -8.07 -4.26 19.41
CA LYS A 255 -9.49 -4.62 19.39
C LYS A 255 -10.32 -3.54 18.73
N LEU A 256 -10.12 -2.29 19.10
CA LEU A 256 -10.80 -1.13 18.52
C LEU A 256 -10.60 -1.08 17.00
N ILE A 257 -9.36 -1.15 16.54
CA ILE A 257 -9.05 -1.09 15.10
C ILE A 257 -9.63 -2.30 14.36
N SER A 258 -9.56 -3.50 14.93
CA SER A 258 -10.13 -4.70 14.34
C SER A 258 -11.64 -4.58 14.17
N ALA A 259 -12.34 -4.08 15.19
CA ALA A 259 -13.78 -3.91 15.20
C ALA A 259 -14.24 -2.86 14.18
N TRP A 260 -13.59 -1.71 14.15
CA TRP A 260 -13.97 -0.60 13.29
C TRP A 260 -13.46 -0.69 11.86
N ARG A 261 -12.42 -1.49 11.58
CA ARG A 261 -11.83 -1.62 10.24
C ARG A 261 -12.84 -1.83 9.10
N PRO A 262 -13.85 -2.70 9.22
CA PRO A 262 -14.84 -2.92 8.17
C PRO A 262 -15.81 -1.74 7.95
N LEU A 263 -15.83 -0.77 8.87
CA LEU A 263 -16.69 0.42 8.83
C LEU A 263 -15.92 1.67 8.42
N LEU A 264 -14.59 1.64 8.48
CA LEU A 264 -13.77 2.81 8.21
C LEU A 264 -13.48 2.96 6.72
N PRO A 265 -13.67 4.15 6.15
CA PRO A 265 -13.17 4.50 4.84
C PRO A 265 -11.65 4.32 4.76
N THR A 266 -11.16 3.89 3.60
CA THR A 266 -9.73 3.57 3.39
C THR A 266 -8.80 4.74 3.71
N PHE A 267 -9.18 5.97 3.34
CA PHE A 267 -8.37 7.16 3.60
C PHE A 267 -8.30 7.53 5.08
N ILE A 268 -9.38 7.31 5.86
CA ILE A 268 -9.39 7.55 7.32
C ILE A 268 -8.49 6.53 8.00
N PHE A 269 -8.57 5.27 7.57
CA PHE A 269 -7.69 4.22 8.08
C PHE A 269 -6.22 4.50 7.77
N SER A 270 -5.89 4.94 6.55
CA SER A 270 -4.53 5.34 6.17
C SER A 270 -4.04 6.52 7.02
N ASN A 271 -4.87 7.56 7.20
CA ASN A 271 -4.52 8.69 8.05
C ASN A 271 -4.25 8.27 9.51
N LEU A 272 -5.11 7.41 10.06
CA LEU A 272 -4.93 6.89 11.42
C LEU A 272 -3.62 6.12 11.55
N THR A 273 -3.34 5.25 10.58
CA THR A 273 -2.15 4.41 10.60
C THR A 273 -0.88 5.25 10.40
N ASP A 274 -0.82 6.06 9.35
CA ASP A 274 0.41 6.75 8.95
C ASP A 274 0.72 7.99 9.79
N GLN A 275 -0.31 8.72 10.24
CA GLN A 275 -0.11 9.97 10.96
C GLN A 275 -0.12 9.83 12.49
N LEU A 276 -0.75 8.78 13.02
CA LEU A 276 -0.91 8.63 14.47
C LEU A 276 -0.23 7.37 15.00
N LEU A 277 -0.56 6.21 14.46
CA LEU A 277 -0.10 4.93 14.99
C LEU A 277 1.40 4.71 14.71
N VAL A 278 1.81 4.77 13.44
CA VAL A 278 3.19 4.52 13.03
C VAL A 278 4.18 5.49 13.69
N PRO A 279 3.95 6.82 13.73
CA PRO A 279 4.85 7.73 14.42
C PRO A 279 4.97 7.45 15.92
N LYS A 280 3.88 7.06 16.58
CA LYS A 280 3.92 6.71 18.00
C LYS A 280 4.71 5.43 18.27
N LEU A 281 4.53 4.40 17.42
CA LEU A 281 5.31 3.16 17.49
C LEU A 281 6.80 3.42 17.17
N ALA A 282 7.09 4.26 16.17
CA ALA A 282 8.45 4.65 15.82
C ALA A 282 9.14 5.43 16.96
N THR A 283 8.42 6.34 17.62
CA THR A 283 8.94 7.07 18.80
C THR A 283 9.24 6.11 19.95
N ALA A 284 8.33 5.15 20.21
CA ALA A 284 8.56 4.11 21.22
C ALA A 284 9.81 3.28 20.90
N LEU A 285 9.99 2.91 19.64
CA LEU A 285 11.17 2.19 19.17
C LEU A 285 12.46 3.01 19.32
N GLN A 286 12.43 4.29 19.00
CA GLN A 286 13.60 5.17 19.18
C GLN A 286 14.04 5.29 20.64
N THR A 287 13.10 5.33 21.58
CA THR A 287 13.38 5.40 23.02
C THR A 287 13.89 4.08 23.62
N TRP A 288 13.74 2.97 22.90
CA TRP A 288 14.19 1.66 23.37
C TRP A 288 15.70 1.60 23.55
N ASP A 289 16.14 1.08 24.73
CA ASP A 289 17.54 0.83 25.05
C ASP A 289 17.72 -0.60 25.58
N ALA A 290 18.42 -1.42 24.80
CA ALA A 290 18.68 -2.81 25.15
C ALA A 290 19.73 -2.98 26.26
N ARG A 291 20.54 -1.94 26.56
CA ARG A 291 21.71 -2.02 27.43
C ARG A 291 21.41 -1.97 28.94
N LYS A 292 20.22 -1.48 29.30
CA LYS A 292 19.87 -1.29 30.72
C LYS A 292 18.75 -2.25 31.12
N ARG A 293 19.11 -3.43 31.61
CA ARG A 293 18.22 -4.23 32.46
C ARG A 293 18.19 -3.62 33.84
N SER A 294 17.21 -2.78 34.14
CA SER A 294 16.96 -2.33 35.49
C SER A 294 16.32 -3.45 36.31
N HIS A 295 17.07 -4.03 37.22
CA HIS A 295 16.57 -5.04 38.17
C HIS A 295 15.59 -4.49 39.21
N HIS A 296 15.32 -3.18 39.23
CA HIS A 296 14.61 -2.54 40.34
C HIS A 296 13.21 -1.97 40.01
N HIS A 297 12.69 -2.09 38.79
CA HIS A 297 11.36 -1.53 38.49
C HIS A 297 10.27 -2.61 38.39
N ARG A 298 9.33 -2.57 39.35
CA ARG A 298 8.10 -3.39 39.36
C ARG A 298 7.11 -3.04 38.26
N HIS A 299 7.35 -1.97 37.51
CA HIS A 299 6.51 -1.54 36.39
C HIS A 299 7.24 -1.70 35.06
N ALA A 300 6.58 -2.28 34.08
CA ALA A 300 7.07 -2.39 32.72
C ALA A 300 7.41 -0.98 32.20
N ASN A 301 8.69 -0.73 31.90
CA ASN A 301 9.14 0.54 31.38
C ASN A 301 9.36 0.40 29.88
N LEU A 302 8.72 1.25 29.07
CA LEU A 302 8.80 1.23 27.62
C LEU A 302 10.24 1.18 27.09
N LYS A 303 11.17 1.86 27.77
CA LYS A 303 12.58 1.89 27.38
C LYS A 303 13.28 0.53 27.43
N HIS A 304 12.79 -0.39 28.27
CA HIS A 304 13.41 -1.70 28.49
C HIS A 304 12.56 -2.87 27.98
N THR A 305 11.33 -2.60 27.55
CA THR A 305 10.48 -3.63 26.95
C THR A 305 10.94 -3.93 25.54
N GLN A 306 11.04 -5.21 25.20
CA GLN A 306 11.49 -5.64 23.89
C GLN A 306 10.55 -5.15 22.79
N PRO A 307 11.06 -4.62 21.66
CA PRO A 307 10.24 -4.05 20.60
C PRO A 307 9.22 -5.03 20.01
N HIS A 308 9.54 -6.32 19.90
CA HIS A 308 8.61 -7.31 19.40
C HIS A 308 7.34 -7.40 20.24
N ALA A 309 7.43 -7.25 21.55
CA ALA A 309 6.29 -7.38 22.45
C ALA A 309 5.16 -6.37 22.15
N TYR A 310 5.52 -5.14 21.77
CA TYR A 310 4.52 -4.11 21.46
C TYR A 310 4.32 -3.86 19.96
N LEU A 311 5.23 -4.30 19.07
CA LEU A 311 5.10 -4.12 17.63
C LEU A 311 4.37 -5.27 16.94
N PHE A 312 4.58 -6.53 17.37
CA PHE A 312 4.00 -7.70 16.69
C PHE A 312 2.48 -7.73 16.66
N PRO A 313 1.74 -7.30 17.69
CA PRO A 313 0.29 -7.21 17.62
C PRO A 313 -0.23 -6.32 16.47
N TRP A 314 0.60 -5.38 15.99
CA TRP A 314 0.24 -4.44 14.94
C TRP A 314 0.49 -4.94 13.53
N LEU A 315 1.29 -5.99 13.32
CA LEU A 315 1.69 -6.46 11.99
C LEU A 315 0.50 -6.77 11.06
N GLN A 316 -0.58 -7.29 11.62
CA GLN A 316 -1.80 -7.60 10.87
C GLN A 316 -2.63 -6.37 10.46
N HIS A 317 -2.40 -5.23 11.13
CA HIS A 317 -3.14 -3.99 10.92
C HIS A 317 -2.38 -2.97 10.07
N LEU A 318 -1.06 -3.14 9.98
CA LEU A 318 -0.20 -2.25 9.20
C LEU A 318 -0.30 -2.54 7.70
N PRO A 319 -0.26 -1.51 6.85
CA PRO A 319 -0.21 -1.70 5.41
C PRO A 319 1.12 -2.35 4.98
N PRO A 320 1.12 -3.11 3.85
CA PRO A 320 2.29 -3.86 3.41
C PRO A 320 3.57 -3.02 3.23
N TYR A 321 3.44 -1.76 2.81
CA TYR A 321 4.61 -0.88 2.65
C TYR A 321 5.30 -0.51 3.97
N GLN A 322 4.59 -0.57 5.12
CA GLN A 322 5.18 -0.38 6.43
C GLN A 322 5.93 -1.62 6.94
N LEU A 323 5.60 -2.78 6.39
CA LEU A 323 6.21 -4.06 6.73
C LEU A 323 7.44 -4.40 5.88
N ASP A 324 7.70 -3.65 4.81
CA ASP A 324 8.87 -3.87 3.95
C ASP A 324 10.14 -3.28 4.58
N PRO A 325 11.13 -4.12 4.97
CA PRO A 325 12.38 -3.66 5.56
C PRO A 325 13.31 -2.95 4.57
N LYS A 326 12.97 -2.96 3.25
CA LYS A 326 13.73 -2.29 2.19
C LYS A 326 13.19 -0.91 1.84
N ALA A 327 11.95 -0.63 2.17
CA ALA A 327 11.35 0.69 1.94
C ALA A 327 12.02 1.74 2.84
N GLN A 328 12.35 2.91 2.30
CA GLN A 328 13.13 3.93 3.01
C GLN A 328 12.43 4.48 4.26
N ASN A 329 11.10 4.59 4.24
CA ASN A 329 10.30 5.22 5.30
C ASN A 329 9.29 4.24 5.91
N SER A 330 9.65 2.96 6.07
CA SER A 330 8.79 1.97 6.70
C SER A 330 9.14 1.77 8.17
N LEU A 331 8.15 1.36 8.97
CA LEU A 331 8.37 1.00 10.37
C LEU A 331 9.42 -0.12 10.49
N MET A 332 9.42 -1.10 9.55
CA MET A 332 10.42 -2.17 9.53
C MET A 332 11.82 -1.67 9.21
N SER A 333 11.96 -0.64 8.37
CA SER A 333 13.27 -0.02 8.14
C SER A 333 13.79 0.70 9.38
N ASP A 334 12.89 1.32 10.17
CA ASP A 334 13.25 1.93 11.45
C ASP A 334 13.67 0.89 12.49
N VAL A 335 12.98 -0.25 12.54
CA VAL A 335 13.38 -1.41 13.37
C VAL A 335 14.77 -1.88 12.98
N LYS A 336 15.03 -2.07 11.71
CA LYS A 336 16.34 -2.48 11.17
C LYS A 336 17.44 -1.46 11.52
N ARG A 337 17.15 -0.18 11.37
CA ARG A 337 18.06 0.92 11.72
C ARG A 337 18.38 0.93 13.22
N LYS A 338 17.34 0.78 14.05
CA LYS A 338 17.51 0.72 15.51
C LYS A 338 18.29 -0.53 15.95
N MET A 339 17.98 -1.70 15.39
CA MET A 339 18.72 -2.93 15.66
C MET A 339 20.20 -2.80 15.28
N ARG A 340 20.47 -2.23 14.09
CA ARG A 340 21.84 -1.93 13.67
C ARG A 340 22.57 -1.10 14.72
N HIS A 341 21.96 0.01 15.15
CA HIS A 341 22.56 0.90 16.14
C HIS A 341 22.81 0.21 17.50
N VAL A 342 21.87 -0.65 17.91
CA VAL A 342 22.03 -1.44 19.13
C VAL A 342 23.15 -2.47 19.00
N ILE A 343 23.23 -3.19 17.88
CA ILE A 343 24.27 -4.19 17.61
C ILE A 343 25.66 -3.54 17.49
N ASP A 344 25.77 -2.39 16.82
CA ASP A 344 27.04 -1.64 16.70
C ASP A 344 27.59 -1.24 18.07
N GLY A 345 26.75 -1.07 19.05
CA GLY A 345 27.17 -0.76 20.42
C GLY A 345 27.02 -1.91 21.41
N TRP A 346 26.68 -3.12 20.97
CA TRP A 346 26.45 -4.27 21.86
C TRP A 346 27.75 -4.80 22.45
N ASP A 347 27.72 -5.12 23.73
CA ASP A 347 28.83 -5.81 24.38
C ASP A 347 28.64 -7.33 24.22
N VAL A 348 29.62 -7.99 23.58
CA VAL A 348 29.58 -9.43 23.27
C VAL A 348 29.54 -10.25 24.56
N SER A 349 30.18 -9.82 25.63
CA SER A 349 30.19 -10.47 26.93
C SER A 349 28.80 -10.53 27.57
N SER A 350 27.89 -9.63 27.22
CA SER A 350 26.50 -9.64 27.67
C SER A 350 25.66 -10.76 27.03
N GLY A 351 26.23 -11.52 26.09
CA GLY A 351 25.56 -12.63 25.39
C GLY A 351 24.66 -12.17 24.26
N ILE A 352 23.64 -12.98 23.93
CA ILE A 352 22.70 -12.71 22.82
C ILE A 352 21.80 -11.53 23.16
N LEU A 353 21.55 -10.65 22.16
CA LEU A 353 20.61 -9.56 22.29
C LEU A 353 19.19 -10.11 22.58
N PRO A 354 18.57 -9.76 23.71
CA PRO A 354 17.25 -10.25 24.07
C PRO A 354 16.19 -9.94 23.01
N GLY A 355 15.36 -10.93 22.68
CA GLY A 355 14.28 -10.78 21.68
C GLY A 355 14.72 -10.83 20.22
N LEU A 356 16.02 -11.04 19.93
CA LEU A 356 16.51 -11.12 18.57
C LEU A 356 15.93 -12.32 17.79
N GLU A 357 15.69 -13.42 18.49
CA GLU A 357 15.14 -14.65 17.92
C GLU A 357 13.75 -14.45 17.31
N GLU A 358 12.91 -13.64 17.97
CA GLU A 358 11.56 -13.34 17.52
C GLU A 358 11.55 -12.62 16.16
N TRP A 359 12.56 -11.80 15.88
CA TRP A 359 12.70 -11.07 14.62
C TRP A 359 13.21 -11.93 13.47
N ARG A 360 13.72 -13.11 13.74
CA ARG A 360 14.31 -13.98 12.72
C ARG A 360 13.33 -14.36 11.63
N ASN A 361 12.09 -14.69 12.01
CA ASN A 361 11.04 -15.07 11.07
C ASN A 361 10.55 -13.91 10.22
N LEU A 362 10.61 -12.69 10.75
CA LEU A 362 10.10 -11.49 10.07
C LEU A 362 11.15 -10.85 9.16
N LEU A 363 12.39 -10.72 9.63
CA LEU A 363 13.47 -10.05 8.91
C LEU A 363 14.33 -11.03 8.07
N THR A 364 14.25 -12.33 8.32
CA THR A 364 14.95 -13.40 7.59
C THR A 364 16.36 -13.01 7.07
N THR A 365 16.49 -12.81 5.77
CA THR A 365 17.75 -12.45 5.09
C THR A 365 18.32 -11.09 5.51
N GLU A 366 17.47 -10.13 5.85
CA GLU A 366 17.92 -8.80 6.27
C GLU A 366 18.57 -8.82 7.65
N LEU A 367 18.10 -9.71 8.54
CA LEU A 367 18.75 -9.94 9.83
C LEU A 367 20.12 -10.59 9.65
N ASP A 368 20.22 -11.61 8.79
CA ASP A 368 21.51 -12.26 8.48
C ASP A 368 22.54 -11.24 7.94
N HIS A 369 22.08 -10.36 7.02
CA HIS A 369 22.93 -9.30 6.47
C HIS A 369 23.38 -8.31 7.55
N LEU A 370 22.48 -7.97 8.46
CA LEU A 370 22.77 -7.06 9.56
C LEU A 370 23.77 -7.67 10.54
N LEU A 371 23.60 -8.94 10.91
CA LEU A 371 24.49 -9.65 11.81
C LEU A 371 25.89 -9.83 11.20
N VAL A 372 25.99 -10.23 9.94
CA VAL A 372 27.29 -10.37 9.27
C VAL A 372 28.02 -9.04 9.11
N ARG A 373 27.27 -7.96 8.87
CA ARG A 373 27.88 -6.64 8.65
C ARG A 373 28.30 -5.93 9.93
N HIS A 374 27.52 -6.09 11.00
CA HIS A 374 27.68 -5.29 12.22
C HIS A 374 28.12 -6.10 13.44
N LEU A 375 27.61 -7.33 13.63
CA LEU A 375 27.98 -8.18 14.74
C LEU A 375 29.32 -8.89 14.51
N LEU A 376 29.53 -9.48 13.32
CA LEU A 376 30.71 -10.28 13.04
C LEU A 376 32.03 -9.50 13.28
N PRO A 377 32.18 -8.22 12.88
CA PRO A 377 33.40 -7.46 13.23
C PRO A 377 33.60 -7.29 14.74
N ARG A 378 32.51 -7.22 15.52
CA ARG A 378 32.59 -7.12 16.97
C ARG A 378 33.02 -8.43 17.63
N LEU A 379 32.49 -9.57 17.11
CA LEU A 379 32.95 -10.90 17.55
C LEU A 379 34.43 -11.10 17.22
N SER A 380 34.89 -10.66 16.04
CA SER A 380 36.30 -10.69 15.65
C SER A 380 37.15 -9.83 16.60
N LEU A 381 36.73 -8.61 16.88
CA LEU A 381 37.42 -7.74 17.80
C LEU A 381 37.46 -8.32 19.25
N HIS A 382 36.36 -8.94 19.69
CA HIS A 382 36.28 -9.57 21.00
C HIS A 382 37.29 -10.73 21.14
N LEU A 383 37.39 -11.62 20.15
CA LEU A 383 38.37 -12.70 20.13
C LEU A 383 39.81 -12.17 19.98
N SER A 384 40.03 -11.16 19.13
CA SER A 384 41.39 -10.64 18.93
C SER A 384 41.96 -9.99 20.18
N THR A 385 41.10 -9.28 20.96
CA THR A 385 41.54 -8.55 22.17
C THR A 385 41.53 -9.39 23.43
N ASN A 386 40.52 -10.23 23.65
CA ASN A 386 40.29 -10.86 24.94
C ASN A 386 40.72 -12.34 24.99
N LEU A 387 40.81 -13.01 23.82
CA LEU A 387 41.23 -14.41 23.79
C LEU A 387 42.75 -14.47 23.90
N GLU A 388 43.26 -15.05 24.95
CA GLU A 388 44.65 -15.47 25.10
C GLU A 388 44.69 -16.99 25.15
N ILE A 389 45.67 -17.61 24.57
CA ILE A 389 45.85 -19.05 24.59
C ILE A 389 47.04 -19.39 25.48
N ASP A 390 46.73 -19.84 26.69
CA ASP A 390 47.69 -20.24 27.70
C ASP A 390 47.49 -21.74 28.03
N PRO A 391 48.51 -22.59 27.76
CA PRO A 391 48.43 -24.00 28.11
C PRO A 391 48.30 -24.28 29.62
N SER A 392 48.67 -23.33 30.47
CA SER A 392 48.72 -23.50 31.93
C SER A 392 47.39 -23.14 32.58
N ASP A 393 46.71 -22.05 32.12
CA ASP A 393 45.44 -21.55 32.67
C ASP A 393 44.58 -20.93 31.57
N GLN A 394 43.82 -21.76 30.90
CA GLN A 394 43.02 -21.33 29.73
C GLN A 394 41.71 -20.71 30.12
N ASP A 395 41.53 -19.43 29.86
CA ASP A 395 40.24 -18.76 29.91
C ASP A 395 39.45 -18.98 28.61
N LEU A 396 38.34 -19.72 28.70
CA LEU A 396 37.41 -19.98 27.59
C LEU A 396 36.30 -18.94 27.46
N THR A 397 36.15 -18.04 28.41
CA THR A 397 35.05 -17.07 28.44
C THR A 397 34.88 -16.32 27.11
N PRO A 398 35.96 -15.76 26.49
CA PRO A 398 35.82 -15.04 25.22
C PRO A 398 35.35 -15.92 24.07
N LEU A 399 35.73 -17.19 24.06
CA LEU A 399 35.32 -18.17 23.06
C LEU A 399 33.87 -18.56 23.24
N GLU A 400 33.45 -18.85 24.48
CA GLU A 400 32.07 -19.18 24.82
C GLU A 400 31.12 -18.03 24.49
N ASP A 401 31.50 -16.78 24.73
CA ASP A 401 30.72 -15.58 24.38
C ASP A 401 30.44 -15.52 22.88
N VAL A 402 31.38 -15.88 22.06
CA VAL A 402 31.19 -15.94 20.61
C VAL A 402 30.34 -17.15 20.21
N LEU A 403 30.55 -18.30 20.85
CA LEU A 403 29.79 -19.52 20.57
C LEU A 403 28.30 -19.42 20.94
N LYS A 404 27.92 -18.54 21.87
CA LYS A 404 26.50 -18.23 22.15
C LYS A 404 25.75 -17.78 20.89
N TRP A 405 26.44 -17.15 19.94
CA TRP A 405 25.86 -16.67 18.68
C TRP A 405 25.77 -17.72 17.56
N GLN A 406 26.17 -18.97 17.81
CA GLN A 406 26.18 -20.03 16.81
C GLN A 406 24.79 -20.31 16.18
N SER A 407 23.70 -20.04 16.92
CA SER A 407 22.32 -20.22 16.41
C SER A 407 21.96 -19.17 15.34
N PHE A 408 22.61 -18.02 15.34
CA PHE A 408 22.32 -16.89 14.45
C PHE A 408 23.27 -16.79 13.26
N LEU A 409 24.45 -17.39 13.34
CA LEU A 409 25.47 -17.32 12.31
C LEU A 409 25.66 -18.71 11.66
N LYS A 410 25.83 -18.75 10.35
CA LYS A 410 26.13 -19.99 9.65
C LYS A 410 27.48 -20.57 10.09
N PRO A 411 27.61 -21.91 10.24
CA PRO A 411 28.87 -22.52 10.65
C PRO A 411 30.09 -22.13 9.82
N GLU A 412 29.90 -21.90 8.51
CA GLU A 412 30.96 -21.42 7.60
C GLU A 412 31.50 -20.03 7.97
N ILE A 413 30.64 -19.15 8.50
CA ILE A 413 31.00 -17.78 8.89
C ILE A 413 31.81 -17.83 10.19
N LEU A 414 31.34 -18.64 11.15
CA LEU A 414 32.06 -18.86 12.41
C LEU A 414 33.40 -19.56 12.16
N ALA A 415 33.45 -20.55 11.28
CA ALA A 415 34.69 -21.21 10.89
C ALA A 415 35.75 -20.22 10.39
N ARG A 416 35.35 -19.25 9.57
CA ARG A 416 36.26 -18.21 9.10
C ARG A 416 36.70 -17.25 10.21
N LEU A 417 35.82 -16.97 11.15
CA LEU A 417 36.18 -16.20 12.34
C LEU A 417 37.25 -16.91 13.15
N PHE A 418 37.09 -18.24 13.34
CA PHE A 418 38.09 -19.07 14.03
C PHE A 418 39.41 -19.10 13.28
N VAL A 419 39.37 -19.29 11.95
CA VAL A 419 40.58 -19.28 11.12
C VAL A 419 41.33 -17.96 11.20
N ALA A 420 40.64 -16.86 11.33
CA ALA A 420 41.27 -15.54 11.37
C ALA A 420 41.76 -15.14 12.75
N GLU A 421 41.05 -15.44 13.82
CA GLU A 421 41.31 -14.88 15.15
C GLU A 421 41.81 -15.93 16.16
N PHE A 422 41.35 -17.17 16.09
CA PHE A 422 41.73 -18.25 16.98
C PHE A 422 42.99 -18.97 16.51
N PHE A 423 43.02 -19.51 15.30
CA PHE A 423 44.10 -20.35 14.83
C PHE A 423 45.48 -19.68 14.81
N PRO A 424 45.63 -18.39 14.46
CA PRO A 424 46.95 -17.75 14.52
C PRO A 424 47.54 -17.74 15.93
N LYS A 425 46.70 -17.54 16.94
CA LYS A 425 47.10 -17.55 18.35
C LYS A 425 47.42 -18.98 18.80
N TRP A 426 46.54 -19.93 18.46
CA TRP A 426 46.71 -21.34 18.80
C TRP A 426 48.01 -21.93 18.16
N LEU A 427 48.24 -21.69 16.88
CA LEU A 427 49.45 -22.14 16.20
C LEU A 427 50.72 -21.48 16.74
N SER A 428 50.65 -20.21 17.11
CA SER A 428 51.75 -19.47 17.72
C SER A 428 52.12 -20.07 19.08
N THR A 429 51.12 -20.32 19.93
CA THR A 429 51.34 -20.93 21.25
C THR A 429 51.85 -22.37 21.11
N LEU A 430 51.30 -23.15 20.19
CA LEU A 430 51.81 -24.49 19.89
C LEU A 430 53.29 -24.48 19.46
N HIS A 431 53.66 -23.55 18.59
CA HIS A 431 55.03 -23.39 18.13
C HIS A 431 55.99 -23.01 19.31
N LEU A 432 55.56 -22.04 20.13
CA LEU A 432 56.34 -21.63 21.31
C LEU A 432 56.51 -22.77 22.31
N TRP A 433 55.47 -23.60 22.51
CA TRP A 433 55.54 -24.73 23.42
C TRP A 433 56.45 -25.84 22.86
N LEU A 434 56.31 -26.18 21.60
CA LEU A 434 57.17 -27.15 20.92
C LEU A 434 58.65 -26.76 20.94
N THR A 435 58.97 -25.47 20.86
CA THR A 435 60.35 -24.94 20.87
C THR A 435 60.89 -24.66 22.27
N SER A 436 60.07 -24.84 23.32
CA SER A 436 60.52 -24.64 24.68
C SER A 436 61.39 -25.78 25.19
N ALA A 437 62.40 -25.46 26.01
CA ALA A 437 63.28 -26.46 26.62
C ALA A 437 62.47 -27.33 27.62
N GLY A 438 62.39 -28.64 27.33
CA GLY A 438 61.66 -29.58 28.19
C GLY A 438 60.18 -29.80 27.82
N ALA A 439 59.78 -29.49 26.61
CA ALA A 439 58.42 -29.75 26.13
C ALA A 439 58.04 -31.25 26.17
N SER A 440 56.93 -31.56 26.82
CA SER A 440 56.34 -32.93 26.85
C SER A 440 55.37 -33.09 25.69
N PHE A 441 55.69 -33.98 24.73
CA PHE A 441 54.84 -34.24 23.58
C PHE A 441 53.51 -34.88 23.99
N ASP A 442 53.49 -35.65 25.07
CA ASP A 442 52.27 -36.24 25.61
C ASP A 442 51.31 -35.17 26.14
N GLU A 443 51.80 -34.15 26.83
CA GLU A 443 51.02 -33.04 27.30
C GLU A 443 50.53 -32.17 26.16
N ILE A 444 51.36 -31.92 25.15
CA ILE A 444 50.97 -31.21 23.95
C ILE A 444 49.87 -31.98 23.20
N GLY A 445 49.99 -33.32 23.06
CA GLY A 445 48.99 -34.16 22.46
C GLY A 445 47.64 -34.12 23.20
N GLN A 446 47.68 -34.15 24.54
CA GLN A 446 46.46 -33.99 25.37
C GLN A 446 45.83 -32.64 25.20
N TRP A 447 46.63 -31.54 25.21
CA TRP A 447 46.14 -30.17 24.98
C TRP A 447 45.55 -29.97 23.61
N VAL A 448 46.12 -30.51 22.54
CA VAL A 448 45.53 -30.48 21.19
C VAL A 448 44.20 -31.21 21.15
N ARG A 449 44.14 -32.42 21.75
CA ARG A 449 42.90 -33.19 21.83
C ARG A 449 41.82 -32.44 22.57
N TRP A 450 42.15 -31.82 23.72
CA TRP A 450 41.23 -31.02 24.52
C TRP A 450 40.66 -29.88 23.69
N TRP A 451 41.46 -29.16 22.88
CA TRP A 451 40.93 -28.12 22.01
C TRP A 451 39.98 -28.64 20.93
N SER A 452 40.18 -29.86 20.42
CA SER A 452 39.26 -30.45 19.45
C SER A 452 37.87 -30.71 20.05
N GLU A 453 37.78 -30.89 21.36
CA GLU A 453 36.53 -31.09 22.09
C GLU A 453 35.84 -29.76 22.42
N GLN A 454 36.58 -28.66 22.55
CA GLN A 454 36.02 -27.32 22.84
C GLN A 454 35.37 -26.68 21.59
N ILE A 455 35.79 -27.06 20.40
CA ILE A 455 35.26 -26.51 19.15
C ILE A 455 34.00 -27.30 18.74
N PRO A 456 32.83 -26.68 18.57
CA PRO A 456 31.62 -27.38 18.15
C PRO A 456 31.79 -28.13 16.81
N ALA A 457 31.30 -29.37 16.72
CA ALA A 457 31.41 -30.23 15.56
C ALA A 457 31.01 -29.58 14.22
N PRO A 458 29.92 -28.76 14.12
CA PRO A 458 29.57 -28.08 12.87
C PRO A 458 30.62 -27.08 12.37
N ILE A 459 31.39 -26.47 13.29
CA ILE A 459 32.47 -25.54 12.97
C ILE A 459 33.72 -26.32 12.64
N PHE A 460 34.05 -27.34 13.45
CA PHE A 460 35.23 -28.17 13.29
C PHE A 460 35.24 -28.92 11.94
N SER A 461 34.08 -29.39 11.47
CA SER A 461 33.93 -30.10 10.18
C SER A 461 34.16 -29.22 8.94
N GLN A 462 34.26 -27.90 9.11
CA GLN A 462 34.47 -27.01 7.95
C GLN A 462 35.86 -27.16 7.36
N PRO A 463 36.00 -27.18 6.02
CA PRO A 463 37.29 -27.48 5.34
C PRO A 463 38.38 -26.47 5.66
N ASP A 464 38.02 -25.22 5.93
CA ASP A 464 38.97 -24.18 6.26
C ASP A 464 39.57 -24.39 7.67
N VAL A 465 38.72 -24.83 8.63
CA VAL A 465 39.16 -25.18 10.00
C VAL A 465 40.05 -26.43 9.97
N GLN A 466 39.65 -27.45 9.20
CA GLN A 466 40.44 -28.69 9.05
C GLN A 466 41.82 -28.40 8.46
N LYS A 467 41.96 -27.48 7.53
CA LYS A 467 43.26 -27.05 6.98
C LYS A 467 44.16 -26.43 8.03
N GLU A 468 43.61 -25.52 8.86
CA GLU A 468 44.41 -24.90 9.91
C GLU A 468 44.78 -25.92 11.01
N TRP A 469 43.88 -26.84 11.32
CA TRP A 469 44.12 -27.93 12.24
C TRP A 469 45.24 -28.87 11.74
N ALA A 470 45.20 -29.20 10.44
CA ALA A 470 46.24 -30.01 9.79
C ALA A 470 47.62 -29.34 9.87
N LYS A 471 47.73 -28.02 9.75
CA LYS A 471 49.01 -27.30 9.93
C LYS A 471 49.58 -27.49 11.36
N GLY A 472 48.71 -27.50 12.37
CA GLY A 472 49.14 -27.79 13.74
C GLY A 472 49.68 -29.20 13.89
N SER A 473 48.99 -30.20 13.29
CA SER A 473 49.42 -31.58 13.28
C SER A 473 50.75 -31.79 12.49
N GLU A 474 50.87 -31.08 11.36
CA GLU A 474 52.11 -31.10 10.56
C GLU A 474 53.29 -30.46 11.33
N MET A 475 53.01 -29.42 12.10
CA MET A 475 54.02 -28.78 12.95
C MET A 475 54.52 -29.74 14.05
N ILE A 476 53.62 -30.50 14.68
CA ILE A 476 53.97 -31.52 15.68
C ILE A 476 54.80 -32.63 15.06
N ASN A 477 54.40 -33.15 13.90
CA ASN A 477 55.11 -34.20 13.16
C ASN A 477 56.52 -33.70 12.78
N SER A 478 56.64 -32.47 12.27
CA SER A 478 57.93 -31.87 11.92
C SER A 478 58.84 -31.70 13.15
N ALA A 479 58.30 -31.40 14.32
CA ALA A 479 59.04 -31.35 15.55
C ALA A 479 59.53 -32.72 16.01
N LEU A 480 58.70 -33.78 15.83
CA LEU A 480 59.09 -35.16 16.12
C LEU A 480 60.19 -35.64 15.15
N ASP A 481 60.06 -35.35 13.85
CA ASP A 481 61.06 -35.70 12.83
C ASP A 481 62.41 -35.02 13.16
N LEU A 482 62.42 -33.77 13.60
CA LEU A 482 63.67 -33.08 14.01
C LEU A 482 64.31 -33.74 15.22
N LEU A 483 63.51 -34.22 16.17
CA LEU A 483 64.00 -34.96 17.35
C LEU A 483 64.60 -36.30 16.94
N ASP A 484 63.94 -37.06 16.08
CA ASP A 484 64.41 -38.34 15.59
C ASP A 484 65.73 -38.20 14.77
N GLU A 485 65.87 -37.06 14.08
CA GLU A 485 67.09 -36.71 13.34
C GLU A 485 68.22 -36.14 14.26
N GLY A 486 67.93 -35.92 15.55
CA GLY A 486 68.90 -35.35 16.50
C GLY A 486 69.22 -33.87 16.24
N LYS A 487 68.34 -33.16 15.54
CA LYS A 487 68.46 -31.71 15.28
C LYS A 487 67.78 -30.89 16.37
N ASP A 488 68.22 -29.66 16.47
CA ASP A 488 67.65 -28.72 17.46
C ASP A 488 66.24 -28.30 17.04
N ILE A 489 65.26 -28.51 17.93
CA ILE A 489 63.84 -28.16 17.71
C ILE A 489 63.65 -26.64 17.52
N SER A 490 64.56 -25.81 18.04
CA SER A 490 64.54 -24.35 17.83
C SER A 490 64.62 -23.93 16.34
N THR A 491 64.97 -24.86 15.43
CA THR A 491 64.95 -24.66 13.98
C THR A 491 63.58 -24.83 13.33
N LEU A 492 62.56 -25.24 14.09
CA LEU A 492 61.19 -25.39 13.60
C LEU A 492 60.69 -24.06 13.04
N ARG A 493 60.12 -24.11 11.82
CA ARG A 493 59.67 -22.91 11.12
C ARG A 493 58.42 -22.34 11.80
N PRO A 494 58.42 -21.04 12.18
CA PRO A 494 57.23 -20.42 12.77
C PRO A 494 56.05 -20.42 11.80
N PRO A 495 54.81 -20.49 12.31
CA PRO A 495 53.60 -20.45 11.47
C PRO A 495 53.60 -19.13 10.67
N ALA A 496 53.26 -19.23 9.38
CA ALA A 496 53.16 -18.06 8.52
C ALA A 496 52.01 -17.17 9.02
N ALA A 497 52.29 -15.94 9.40
CA ALA A 497 51.27 -14.97 9.71
C ALA A 497 50.43 -14.73 8.46
N GLY A 498 49.21 -15.29 8.45
CA GLY A 498 48.28 -15.07 7.36
C GLY A 498 47.90 -13.58 7.24
N PRO A 499 47.78 -13.03 6.03
CA PRO A 499 47.32 -11.67 5.87
C PRO A 499 45.94 -11.49 6.54
N ALA A 500 45.79 -10.52 7.45
CA ALA A 500 44.51 -10.18 8.06
C ALA A 500 43.52 -9.75 6.97
N ARG A 501 42.69 -10.68 6.50
CA ARG A 501 41.64 -10.37 5.52
C ARG A 501 40.38 -9.91 6.25
N PRO A 502 39.69 -8.88 5.75
CA PRO A 502 38.48 -8.40 6.38
C PRO A 502 37.35 -9.43 6.25
N ILE A 503 37.17 -10.24 7.29
CA ILE A 503 36.21 -11.36 7.38
C ILE A 503 34.80 -10.94 7.00
N ALA A 504 34.38 -9.75 7.44
CA ALA A 504 33.05 -9.22 7.13
C ALA A 504 32.81 -9.02 5.62
N LYS A 505 33.83 -8.62 4.84
CA LYS A 505 33.70 -8.46 3.39
C LYS A 505 33.58 -9.81 2.66
N GLU A 506 34.31 -10.83 3.10
CA GLU A 506 34.25 -12.16 2.50
C GLU A 506 32.95 -12.89 2.88
N ALA A 507 32.51 -12.78 4.13
CA ALA A 507 31.24 -13.34 4.58
C ALA A 507 30.05 -12.70 3.85
N ALA A 508 30.05 -11.38 3.67
CA ALA A 508 29.04 -10.65 2.91
C ALA A 508 28.98 -11.10 1.43
N LYS A 509 30.13 -11.38 0.81
CA LYS A 509 30.19 -11.87 -0.56
C LYS A 509 29.59 -13.27 -0.72
N LYS A 510 29.76 -14.17 0.25
CA LYS A 510 29.17 -15.53 0.22
C LYS A 510 27.67 -15.55 0.49
N LEU A 511 27.16 -14.62 1.30
CA LEU A 511 25.72 -14.49 1.56
C LEU A 511 24.96 -13.83 0.39
N ASN A 512 25.66 -13.49 -0.71
CA ASN A 512 25.09 -12.73 -1.81
C ASN A 512 24.43 -11.43 -1.32
N VAL A 513 24.97 -10.87 -0.22
CA VAL A 513 24.58 -9.54 0.24
C VAL A 513 24.83 -8.62 -0.94
N PRO A 514 23.82 -7.91 -1.46
CA PRO A 514 24.04 -6.91 -2.49
C PRO A 514 25.17 -6.03 -1.94
N ALA A 515 26.29 -5.96 -2.66
CA ALA A 515 27.30 -4.98 -2.36
C ALA A 515 26.54 -3.68 -2.19
N PRO A 516 26.80 -2.90 -1.13
CA PRO A 516 26.30 -1.54 -1.09
C PRO A 516 26.63 -1.00 -2.47
N PRO A 517 25.66 -0.38 -3.19
CA PRO A 517 25.88 0.05 -4.57
C PRO A 517 27.31 0.57 -4.58
N THR A 518 28.14 -0.01 -5.45
CA THR A 518 29.54 0.35 -5.52
C THR A 518 29.47 1.84 -5.79
N ARG A 519 29.53 2.60 -4.72
CA ARG A 519 29.84 4.01 -4.85
C ARG A 519 31.10 3.94 -5.69
N ALA A 520 31.00 4.50 -6.86
CA ALA A 520 32.15 4.94 -7.62
C ALA A 520 33.18 5.42 -6.60
N PRO A 521 34.48 5.06 -6.76
CA PRO A 521 35.53 5.12 -5.72
C PRO A 521 35.28 6.35 -4.88
N ALA A 522 35.09 6.15 -3.60
CA ALA A 522 34.64 7.18 -2.69
C ALA A 522 35.17 8.55 -3.16
N VAL A 523 34.40 9.21 -3.98
CA VAL A 523 34.07 10.53 -3.58
C VAL A 523 33.61 10.28 -2.15
N GLN A 524 34.52 10.49 -1.17
CA GLN A 524 34.14 10.80 0.21
C GLN A 524 32.79 11.43 0.05
N GLU A 525 31.70 10.87 0.67
CA GLU A 525 30.51 11.67 0.76
C GLU A 525 31.07 12.98 1.25
N ALA A 526 31.27 13.84 0.30
CA ALA A 526 31.25 15.22 0.60
C ALA A 526 29.86 15.31 1.18
N VAL A 527 29.78 15.22 2.51
CA VAL A 527 28.63 15.62 3.31
C VAL A 527 28.27 16.87 2.58
N ASP A 528 27.17 16.82 1.81
CA ASP A 528 26.93 17.91 0.84
C ASP A 528 27.00 19.11 1.73
N PHE A 529 27.88 20.04 1.46
CA PHE A 529 28.14 21.17 2.38
C PHE A 529 26.82 21.81 2.79
N ARG A 530 25.80 21.60 2.01
CA ARG A 530 24.41 21.87 2.34
C ARG A 530 23.95 21.12 3.60
N ASP A 531 24.25 19.82 3.76
CA ASP A 531 23.83 19.04 4.91
C ASP A 531 24.57 19.49 6.19
N VAL A 532 25.81 19.96 6.03
CA VAL A 532 26.58 20.59 7.13
C VAL A 532 25.93 21.90 7.55
N VAL A 533 25.53 22.74 6.58
CA VAL A 533 24.86 24.02 6.85
C VAL A 533 23.47 23.77 7.44
N GLU A 534 22.74 22.76 6.98
CA GLU A 534 21.42 22.40 7.50
C GLU A 534 21.50 21.86 8.94
N SER A 535 22.52 21.04 9.25
CA SER A 535 22.81 20.56 10.60
C SER A 535 23.19 21.70 11.54
N TRP A 536 24.07 22.60 11.10
CA TRP A 536 24.42 23.78 11.84
C TRP A 536 23.24 24.72 12.10
N CYS A 537 22.38 24.94 11.08
CA CYS A 537 21.16 25.73 11.27
C CYS A 537 20.24 25.10 12.33
N ALA A 538 20.13 23.75 12.34
CA ALA A 538 19.32 23.04 13.33
C ALA A 538 19.88 23.13 14.75
N GLU A 539 21.22 23.21 14.91
CA GLU A 539 21.90 23.42 16.21
C GLU A 539 21.66 24.83 16.77
N GLU A 540 21.54 25.83 15.90
CA GLU A 540 21.35 27.26 16.26
C GLU A 540 19.85 27.69 16.21
N ASP A 541 18.91 26.76 16.21
CA ASP A 541 17.45 27.02 16.12
C ASP A 541 17.04 27.85 14.87
N LEU A 542 17.81 27.74 13.79
CA LEU A 542 17.55 28.35 12.50
C LEU A 542 17.00 27.34 11.49
N THR A 543 16.34 27.84 10.45
CA THR A 543 15.81 26.99 9.37
C THR A 543 16.41 27.40 8.03
N LEU A 544 16.95 26.42 7.28
CA LEU A 544 17.41 26.60 5.90
C LEU A 544 16.26 26.35 4.91
N VAL A 545 15.72 27.39 4.31
CA VAL A 545 14.59 27.31 3.37
C VAL A 545 15.09 27.46 1.94
N PRO A 546 14.89 26.47 1.04
CA PRO A 546 15.23 26.62 -0.38
C PRO A 546 14.32 27.64 -1.04
N LEU A 547 14.92 28.59 -1.78
CA LEU A 547 14.22 29.56 -2.61
C LEU A 547 14.09 29.02 -4.04
N ARG A 548 12.99 29.35 -4.74
CA ARG A 548 12.81 28.98 -6.14
C ARG A 548 13.59 29.87 -7.12
N GLU A 549 14.59 30.55 -6.64
CA GLU A 549 15.43 31.50 -7.37
C GLU A 549 16.87 30.98 -7.41
N ALA A 550 17.59 31.30 -8.46
CA ALA A 550 19.00 31.02 -8.61
C ALA A 550 19.81 32.32 -8.65
N HIS A 551 21.04 32.30 -8.15
CA HIS A 551 21.94 33.46 -8.23
C HIS A 551 22.30 33.82 -9.67
N GLN A 552 22.10 35.06 -10.07
CA GLN A 552 22.12 35.51 -11.47
C GLN A 552 23.46 35.27 -12.18
N SER A 553 24.60 35.36 -11.48
CA SER A 553 25.92 35.20 -12.11
C SER A 553 26.47 33.76 -12.02
N THR A 554 26.09 32.95 -11.01
CA THR A 554 26.64 31.61 -10.81
C THR A 554 25.68 30.50 -11.15
N GLY A 555 24.37 30.79 -11.31
CA GLY A 555 23.32 29.78 -11.54
C GLY A 555 23.04 28.85 -10.36
N LEU A 556 23.70 29.07 -9.20
CA LEU A 556 23.52 28.22 -8.01
C LEU A 556 22.21 28.52 -7.29
N PRO A 557 21.56 27.51 -6.68
CA PRO A 557 20.30 27.70 -5.97
C PRO A 557 20.49 28.62 -4.75
N LEU A 558 19.51 29.52 -4.55
CA LEU A 558 19.47 30.38 -3.38
C LEU A 558 18.70 29.70 -2.25
N PHE A 559 19.20 29.90 -1.03
CA PHE A 559 18.58 29.47 0.23
C PHE A 559 18.33 30.67 1.11
N ARG A 560 17.43 30.52 2.08
CA ARG A 560 17.22 31.53 3.11
C ARG A 560 17.45 30.89 4.48
N ILE A 561 18.34 31.49 5.28
CA ILE A 561 18.53 31.15 6.68
C ILE A 561 17.69 32.11 7.51
N THR A 562 16.79 31.59 8.34
CA THR A 562 15.84 32.41 9.12
C THR A 562 15.52 31.74 10.47
N ALA A 563 15.35 32.54 11.50
CA ALA A 563 14.82 32.13 12.79
C ALA A 563 13.28 32.07 12.82
N SER A 564 12.61 32.54 11.76
CA SER A 564 11.14 32.57 11.73
C SER A 564 10.54 31.27 11.23
N ALA A 565 9.64 30.66 12.00
CA ALA A 565 8.86 29.48 11.62
C ALA A 565 8.00 29.67 10.34
N THR A 566 7.74 30.92 9.95
CA THR A 566 6.99 31.26 8.72
C THR A 566 7.89 31.36 7.48
N GLY A 567 9.21 31.25 7.62
CA GLY A 567 10.18 31.38 6.54
C GLY A 567 10.33 32.81 6.00
N LYS A 568 9.77 33.83 6.69
CA LYS A 568 9.85 35.24 6.32
C LYS A 568 10.97 35.92 7.11
N GLY A 569 11.69 36.83 6.45
CA GLY A 569 12.87 37.50 7.07
C GLY A 569 14.13 36.65 6.94
N GLY A 570 15.19 37.00 7.66
CA GLY A 570 16.48 36.33 7.60
C GLY A 570 17.38 36.76 6.46
N VAL A 571 18.40 35.98 6.17
CA VAL A 571 19.45 36.27 5.17
C VAL A 571 19.37 35.30 3.98
N VAL A 572 19.52 35.81 2.78
CA VAL A 572 19.59 34.98 1.56
C VAL A 572 21.04 34.56 1.33
N VAL A 573 21.25 33.27 1.13
CA VAL A 573 22.59 32.69 0.93
C VAL A 573 22.61 31.77 -0.29
N TYR A 574 23.80 31.58 -0.87
CA TYR A 574 24.07 30.45 -1.77
C TYR A 574 25.34 29.74 -1.34
N LEU A 575 25.43 28.46 -1.67
CA LEU A 575 26.54 27.60 -1.29
C LEU A 575 27.42 27.34 -2.52
N LYS A 576 28.73 27.60 -2.40
CA LYS A 576 29.69 27.35 -3.47
C LYS A 576 30.93 26.67 -2.90
N GLY A 577 31.10 25.37 -3.24
CA GLY A 577 32.07 24.54 -2.54
C GLY A 577 31.72 24.47 -1.05
N ASP A 578 32.71 24.58 -0.17
CA ASP A 578 32.51 24.52 1.28
C ASP A 578 32.38 25.93 1.92
N VAL A 579 31.81 26.88 1.19
CA VAL A 579 31.70 28.29 1.62
C VAL A 579 30.27 28.81 1.46
N VAL A 580 29.80 29.50 2.52
CA VAL A 580 28.52 30.21 2.53
C VAL A 580 28.70 31.64 2.01
N TRP A 581 27.93 32.02 1.04
CA TRP A 581 27.87 33.39 0.53
C TRP A 581 26.54 34.01 0.93
N ALA A 582 26.59 35.01 1.81
CA ALA A 582 25.42 35.67 2.36
C ALA A 582 25.21 37.04 1.70
N GLN A 583 23.95 37.35 1.37
CA GLN A 583 23.55 38.62 0.78
C GLN A 583 23.79 39.78 1.75
N ARG A 584 24.39 40.87 1.25
CA ARG A 584 24.64 42.09 2.04
C ARG A 584 23.33 42.81 2.36
N LYS A 585 23.18 43.27 3.60
CA LYS A 585 22.01 44.04 4.05
C LYS A 585 21.95 45.38 3.25
N GLY A 586 20.89 45.56 2.46
CA GLY A 586 20.67 46.78 1.65
C GLY A 586 21.04 46.69 0.16
N ASP A 587 21.78 45.66 -0.27
CA ASP A 587 22.15 45.48 -1.67
C ASP A 587 21.84 44.04 -2.14
N ARG A 588 20.83 43.88 -3.00
CA ARG A 588 20.33 42.59 -3.46
C ARG A 588 21.27 41.84 -4.42
N GLY A 589 22.29 42.51 -4.94
CA GLY A 589 23.21 41.94 -5.92
C GLY A 589 24.57 41.52 -5.37
N VAL A 590 24.91 41.90 -4.11
CA VAL A 590 26.22 41.68 -3.53
C VAL A 590 26.16 40.62 -2.43
N PHE A 591 27.02 39.62 -2.57
CA PHE A 591 27.16 38.52 -1.60
C PHE A 591 28.58 38.51 -1.03
N ASP A 592 28.67 38.41 0.28
CA ASP A 592 29.93 38.33 1.01
C ASP A 592 30.14 36.92 1.53
N ILE A 593 31.39 36.49 1.65
CA ILE A 593 31.74 35.22 2.29
C ILE A 593 31.48 35.35 3.79
N VAL A 594 30.75 34.42 4.36
CA VAL A 594 30.42 34.39 5.78
C VAL A 594 30.70 32.98 6.35
N GLY A 595 31.31 32.92 7.53
CA GLY A 595 31.46 31.67 8.29
C GLY A 595 30.12 31.22 8.91
N LEU A 596 30.10 29.97 9.40
CA LEU A 596 29.01 29.47 10.24
C LEU A 596 29.29 29.91 11.68
N ASP A 597 28.97 31.16 11.99
CA ASP A 597 29.29 31.83 13.26
C ASP A 597 28.10 32.67 13.77
N GLU A 598 28.27 33.24 14.98
CA GLU A 598 27.27 34.11 15.61
C GLU A 598 26.89 35.32 14.73
N GLY A 599 27.78 35.76 13.84
CA GLY A 599 27.51 36.85 12.89
C GLY A 599 26.43 36.46 11.84
N LEU A 600 26.41 35.20 11.41
CA LEU A 600 25.38 34.69 10.50
C LEU A 600 24.07 34.49 11.26
N VAL A 601 24.11 34.06 12.53
CA VAL A 601 22.92 33.94 13.39
C VAL A 601 22.27 35.31 13.58
N ALA A 602 23.03 36.35 13.95
CA ALA A 602 22.51 37.70 14.10
C ALA A 602 21.86 38.26 12.81
N ARG A 603 22.45 37.97 11.63
CA ARG A 603 21.86 38.33 10.35
C ARG A 603 20.57 37.55 10.05
N ALA A 604 20.49 36.27 10.43
CA ALA A 604 19.33 35.44 10.27
C ALA A 604 18.15 35.84 11.16
N GLU A 605 18.44 36.35 12.36
CA GLU A 605 17.50 36.95 13.30
C GLU A 605 17.04 38.36 12.88
N GLY A 606 17.74 38.98 11.94
CA GLY A 606 17.42 40.34 11.45
C GLY A 606 18.04 41.49 12.22
N LYS A 607 18.99 41.19 13.12
CA LYS A 607 19.79 42.17 13.89
C LYS A 607 20.87 42.85 13.08
#